data_79324ee5c9bbd9e441f0b981463b61c0
#
_entry.id   79324ee5c9bbd9e441f0b981463b61c0
#
_cell.length_a   1.000
_cell.length_b   1.000
_cell.length_c   1.000
_cell.angle_alpha   90.00
_cell.angle_beta   90.00
_cell.angle_gamma   90.00
#
_symmetry.space_group_name_H-M   'P 1'
#
loop_
_entity.id
_entity.type
_entity.pdbx_description
1 polymer ?
#
loop_
_entity_poly.entity_id
_entity_poly.type
_entity_poly.pdbx_seq_one_letter_code
_entity_poly.pdbx_strand_id
1 'polypeptide(L)'
;MATTVAEPASAPGSQRLREISLAQRLLAKPAAGALVIVVFVYIVFAILSFLRGNLAFLTIPGALNFVGVAATVGIIATPVALLMIAGEFDLSVGSMVGFAGIVIGICATIWGLPIWLSILIAMVLSMALGAINGYIVVRTGLPSFIVTLATLNIIAGMSSVLTSSVTNITFIAIDRGRISSDPLGAFFSAKLSFVFDGATSDLFVSVFLWLAIAAIGAYVLGRTKWGNWISGVGGSPAAARNLGVPVARVKIALFVATALSAAILAAFLSMQFASADIKRGGGYELTAITMAVIGGCLLTGGYGSVAGTALGALALGMAGQGIVFASINADWYFIALGTLLLSAVILNNWIRRRFAGLR
;
A
#
# COMPACT_ATOMS: atom_id res chain seq x y z
N MET A 1 55.52 -29.55 -50.63
CA MET A 1 54.09 -29.31 -50.37
C MET A 1 53.72 -30.03 -49.08
N ALA A 2 53.67 -29.35 -47.99
CA ALA A 2 53.28 -29.88 -46.70
C ALA A 2 51.85 -29.38 -46.42
N THR A 3 50.89 -30.32 -46.42
CA THR A 3 49.50 -30.07 -46.09
C THR A 3 49.34 -29.97 -44.56
N THR A 4 49.10 -28.78 -44.09
CA THR A 4 48.73 -28.51 -42.69
C THR A 4 47.27 -29.00 -42.49
N VAL A 5 47.11 -30.02 -41.69
CA VAL A 5 45.79 -30.51 -41.23
C VAL A 5 45.33 -29.54 -40.14
N ALA A 6 44.20 -28.83 -40.35
CA ALA A 6 43.57 -28.00 -39.38
C ALA A 6 42.96 -28.84 -38.23
N GLU A 7 43.33 -28.54 -37.00
CA GLU A 7 42.79 -29.14 -35.79
C GLU A 7 41.28 -28.77 -35.63
N PRO A 8 40.39 -29.72 -35.30
CA PRO A 8 38.97 -29.42 -35.16
C PRO A 8 38.73 -28.55 -33.94
N ALA A 9 38.04 -27.42 -34.14
CA ALA A 9 37.63 -26.50 -33.07
C ALA A 9 36.87 -27.28 -31.98
N SER A 10 37.34 -27.16 -30.74
CA SER A 10 36.68 -27.74 -29.54
C SER A 10 35.22 -27.26 -29.46
N ALA A 11 34.31 -28.21 -29.35
CA ALA A 11 32.88 -27.96 -29.16
C ALA A 11 32.65 -27.03 -27.94
N PRO A 12 31.73 -26.05 -28.04
CA PRO A 12 31.43 -25.20 -26.93
C PRO A 12 30.93 -26.04 -25.74
N GLY A 13 31.66 -25.96 -24.62
CA GLY A 13 31.40 -26.73 -23.42
C GLY A 13 29.94 -26.61 -23.02
N SER A 14 29.30 -27.76 -22.83
CA SER A 14 27.96 -27.87 -22.29
C SER A 14 27.85 -27.01 -21.02
N GLN A 15 27.17 -25.86 -21.10
CA GLN A 15 26.78 -25.11 -19.91
C GLN A 15 25.88 -26.05 -19.09
N ARG A 16 26.46 -26.71 -18.09
CA ARG A 16 25.68 -27.45 -17.09
C ARG A 16 24.68 -26.47 -16.49
N LEU A 17 23.41 -26.67 -16.83
CA LEU A 17 22.31 -26.01 -16.16
C LEU A 17 22.49 -26.27 -14.66
N ARG A 18 22.92 -25.27 -13.94
CA ARG A 18 23.15 -25.36 -12.49
C ARG A 18 21.79 -25.61 -11.87
N GLU A 19 21.58 -26.79 -11.28
CA GLU A 19 20.33 -27.09 -10.60
C GLU A 19 20.12 -26.07 -9.48
N ILE A 20 19.15 -25.20 -9.68
CA ILE A 20 18.79 -24.17 -8.70
C ILE A 20 18.06 -24.86 -7.56
N SER A 21 18.65 -24.86 -6.35
CA SER A 21 18.02 -25.46 -5.17
C SER A 21 16.66 -24.85 -4.88
N LEU A 22 15.76 -25.61 -4.26
CA LEU A 22 14.42 -25.14 -3.89
C LEU A 22 14.48 -23.88 -3.01
N ALA A 23 15.47 -23.79 -2.12
CA ALA A 23 15.73 -22.61 -1.31
C ALA A 23 16.09 -21.37 -2.15
N GLN A 24 16.93 -21.55 -3.18
CA GLN A 24 17.28 -20.45 -4.09
C GLN A 24 16.09 -19.98 -4.93
N ARG A 25 15.21 -20.90 -5.36
CA ARG A 25 13.95 -20.55 -6.05
C ARG A 25 12.98 -19.79 -5.16
N LEU A 26 12.89 -20.14 -3.87
CA LEU A 26 12.06 -19.44 -2.90
C LEU A 26 12.62 -18.05 -2.58
N LEU A 27 13.92 -17.93 -2.35
CA LEU A 27 14.59 -16.65 -2.07
C LEU A 27 14.61 -15.69 -3.28
N ALA A 28 14.47 -16.21 -4.50
CA ALA A 28 14.34 -15.38 -5.69
C ALA A 28 12.93 -14.74 -5.86
N LYS A 29 11.95 -15.14 -5.04
CA LYS A 29 10.61 -14.51 -5.07
C LYS A 29 10.63 -13.17 -4.33
N PRO A 30 9.93 -12.12 -4.84
CA PRO A 30 9.90 -10.80 -4.18
C PRO A 30 9.43 -10.86 -2.72
N ALA A 31 8.45 -11.71 -2.44
CA ALA A 31 7.86 -11.87 -1.11
C ALA A 31 8.80 -12.52 -0.07
N ALA A 32 9.88 -13.18 -0.50
CA ALA A 32 10.79 -13.86 0.45
C ALA A 32 11.58 -12.84 1.31
N GLY A 33 12.06 -11.76 0.71
CA GLY A 33 12.71 -10.67 1.45
C GLY A 33 11.76 -10.03 2.46
N ALA A 34 10.51 -9.81 2.06
CA ALA A 34 9.48 -9.28 2.96
C ALA A 34 9.22 -10.20 4.17
N LEU A 35 9.17 -11.52 3.94
CA LEU A 35 8.98 -12.48 5.03
C LEU A 35 10.12 -12.43 6.06
N VAL A 36 11.36 -12.31 5.59
CA VAL A 36 12.53 -12.14 6.49
C VAL A 36 12.38 -10.89 7.34
N ILE A 37 11.95 -9.78 6.74
CA ILE A 37 11.73 -8.51 7.47
C ILE A 37 10.60 -8.66 8.49
N VAL A 38 9.48 -9.31 8.13
CA VAL A 38 8.36 -9.58 9.06
C VAL A 38 8.84 -10.37 10.27
N VAL A 39 9.57 -11.47 10.04
CA VAL A 39 10.10 -12.30 11.14
C VAL A 39 11.08 -11.51 12.01
N PHE A 40 11.97 -10.75 11.40
CA PHE A 40 12.92 -9.88 12.11
C PHE A 40 12.20 -8.85 12.99
N VAL A 41 11.24 -8.12 12.44
CA VAL A 41 10.44 -7.10 13.17
C VAL A 41 9.68 -7.75 14.31
N TYR A 42 9.05 -8.91 14.07
CA TYR A 42 8.34 -9.64 15.11
C TYR A 42 9.27 -10.02 16.26
N ILE A 43 10.44 -10.60 15.98
CA ILE A 43 11.42 -11.00 17.00
C ILE A 43 11.91 -9.79 17.80
N VAL A 44 12.25 -8.68 17.13
CA VAL A 44 12.71 -7.45 17.80
C VAL A 44 11.67 -6.93 18.79
N PHE A 45 10.41 -6.77 18.36
CA PHE A 45 9.37 -6.25 19.24
C PHE A 45 8.88 -7.26 20.27
N ALA A 46 8.95 -8.56 20.00
CA ALA A 46 8.72 -9.60 21.00
C ALA A 46 9.73 -9.51 22.15
N ILE A 47 11.04 -9.38 21.83
CA ILE A 47 12.09 -9.20 22.83
C ILE A 47 11.93 -7.89 23.59
N LEU A 48 11.70 -6.77 22.90
CA LEU A 48 11.53 -5.47 23.53
C LEU A 48 10.32 -5.43 24.47
N SER A 49 9.21 -6.01 24.06
CA SER A 49 7.99 -6.12 24.85
C SER A 49 8.22 -6.98 26.10
N PHE A 50 8.90 -8.13 25.93
CA PHE A 50 9.28 -9.02 27.05
C PHE A 50 10.20 -8.32 28.06
N LEU A 51 11.25 -7.62 27.60
CA LEU A 51 12.19 -6.89 28.46
C LEU A 51 11.51 -5.74 29.23
N ARG A 52 10.43 -5.20 28.71
CA ARG A 52 9.60 -4.17 29.38
C ARG A 52 8.52 -4.74 30.29
N GLY A 53 8.44 -6.07 30.44
CA GLY A 53 7.43 -6.75 31.25
C GLY A 53 6.01 -6.71 30.67
N ASN A 54 5.85 -6.34 29.41
CA ASN A 54 4.56 -6.25 28.73
C ASN A 54 4.45 -7.37 27.68
N LEU A 55 3.73 -8.44 27.99
CA LEU A 55 3.54 -9.58 27.08
C LEU A 55 2.42 -9.37 26.05
N ALA A 56 1.75 -8.20 26.03
CA ALA A 56 0.61 -7.96 25.16
C ALA A 56 0.91 -8.18 23.66
N PHE A 57 2.14 -7.85 23.22
CA PHE A 57 2.57 -8.09 21.83
C PHE A 57 2.55 -9.57 21.43
N LEU A 58 2.78 -10.48 22.38
CA LEU A 58 2.85 -11.94 22.19
C LEU A 58 1.49 -12.63 22.29
N THR A 59 0.44 -11.88 22.62
CA THR A 59 -0.92 -12.43 22.80
C THR A 59 -1.73 -12.37 21.49
N ILE A 60 -2.82 -13.13 21.42
CA ILE A 60 -3.77 -13.06 20.30
C ILE A 60 -4.38 -11.65 20.18
N PRO A 61 -4.82 -11.00 21.28
CA PRO A 61 -5.25 -9.58 21.23
C PRO A 61 -4.20 -8.64 20.63
N GLY A 62 -2.95 -8.80 20.99
CA GLY A 62 -1.86 -8.03 20.41
C GLY A 62 -1.69 -8.28 18.91
N ALA A 63 -1.83 -9.55 18.48
CA ALA A 63 -1.81 -9.90 17.06
C ALA A 63 -2.97 -9.25 16.29
N LEU A 64 -4.18 -9.26 16.81
CA LEU A 64 -5.33 -8.59 16.20
C LEU A 64 -5.10 -7.06 16.08
N ASN A 65 -4.48 -6.44 17.07
CA ASN A 65 -4.17 -5.02 17.04
C ASN A 65 -3.17 -4.67 15.94
N PHE A 66 -2.01 -5.34 15.84
CA PHE A 66 -1.06 -5.00 14.79
C PHE A 66 -1.54 -5.38 13.39
N VAL A 67 -2.39 -6.40 13.23
CA VAL A 67 -3.07 -6.71 11.97
C VAL A 67 -4.07 -5.62 11.60
N GLY A 68 -4.82 -5.07 12.56
CA GLY A 68 -5.72 -3.93 12.36
C GLY A 68 -4.99 -2.68 11.88
N VAL A 69 -3.83 -2.36 12.49
CA VAL A 69 -2.98 -1.24 12.06
C VAL A 69 -2.41 -1.49 10.67
N ALA A 70 -1.92 -2.71 10.38
CA ALA A 70 -1.43 -3.09 9.07
C ALA A 70 -2.51 -2.93 8.00
N ALA A 71 -3.75 -3.33 8.29
CA ALA A 71 -4.88 -3.25 7.38
C ALA A 71 -5.24 -1.81 7.01
N THR A 72 -5.16 -0.89 7.97
CA THR A 72 -5.55 0.51 7.76
C THR A 72 -4.80 1.13 6.58
N VAL A 73 -3.47 1.08 6.56
CA VAL A 73 -2.70 1.61 5.43
C VAL A 73 -2.53 0.57 4.33
N GLY A 74 -2.64 -0.72 4.65
CA GLY A 74 -2.60 -1.83 3.69
C GLY A 74 -3.66 -1.74 2.59
N ILE A 75 -4.83 -1.14 2.88
CA ILE A 75 -5.90 -0.87 1.91
C ILE A 75 -5.36 -0.05 0.73
N ILE A 76 -4.60 1.02 1.00
CA ILE A 76 -4.02 1.87 -0.05
C ILE A 76 -2.69 1.33 -0.58
N ALA A 77 -1.93 0.58 0.22
CA ALA A 77 -0.63 0.08 -0.16
C ALA A 77 -0.67 -0.89 -1.35
N THR A 78 -1.75 -1.67 -1.49
CA THR A 78 -1.90 -2.61 -2.62
C THR A 78 -2.03 -1.89 -3.96
N PRO A 79 -2.96 -0.94 -4.19
CA PRO A 79 -3.01 -0.18 -5.44
C PRO A 79 -1.76 0.67 -5.66
N VAL A 80 -1.17 1.25 -4.61
CA VAL A 80 0.11 1.97 -4.69
C VAL A 80 1.22 1.04 -5.19
N ALA A 81 1.29 -0.20 -4.70
CA ALA A 81 2.26 -1.18 -5.18
C ALA A 81 2.06 -1.51 -6.67
N LEU A 82 0.82 -1.67 -7.14
CA LEU A 82 0.52 -1.90 -8.56
C LEU A 82 0.94 -0.70 -9.41
N LEU A 83 0.70 0.52 -8.94
CA LEU A 83 1.14 1.75 -9.59
C LEU A 83 2.67 1.85 -9.64
N MET A 84 3.36 1.52 -8.54
CA MET A 84 4.82 1.45 -8.48
C MET A 84 5.40 0.39 -9.43
N ILE A 85 4.76 -0.78 -9.56
CA ILE A 85 5.16 -1.80 -10.55
C ILE A 85 5.00 -1.25 -11.97
N ALA A 86 4.02 -0.38 -12.24
CA ALA A 86 3.89 0.30 -13.53
C ALA A 86 4.90 1.47 -13.71
N GLY A 87 5.77 1.73 -12.73
CA GLY A 87 6.80 2.76 -12.79
C GLY A 87 6.35 4.16 -12.41
N GLU A 88 5.20 4.29 -11.73
CA GLU A 88 4.64 5.57 -11.31
C GLU A 88 4.45 5.65 -9.80
N PHE A 89 4.41 6.88 -9.26
CA PHE A 89 4.20 7.17 -7.85
C PHE A 89 2.98 8.07 -7.66
N ASP A 90 2.24 7.86 -6.58
CA ASP A 90 1.14 8.72 -6.18
C ASP A 90 1.34 9.21 -4.73
N LEU A 91 1.88 10.43 -4.61
CA LEU A 91 2.05 11.09 -3.32
C LEU A 91 0.76 11.76 -2.84
N SER A 92 -0.25 11.93 -3.71
CA SER A 92 -1.51 12.56 -3.33
C SER A 92 -2.46 11.65 -2.56
N VAL A 93 -2.17 10.34 -2.50
CA VAL A 93 -3.05 9.33 -1.90
C VAL A 93 -3.34 9.62 -0.43
N GLY A 94 -2.39 10.17 0.33
CA GLY A 94 -2.59 10.54 1.74
C GLY A 94 -3.56 11.71 1.91
N SER A 95 -3.36 12.80 1.16
CA SER A 95 -4.29 13.95 1.18
C SER A 95 -5.66 13.59 0.63
N MET A 96 -5.75 12.62 -0.30
CA MET A 96 -7.00 12.09 -0.82
C MET A 96 -7.85 11.43 0.27
N VAL A 97 -7.23 10.76 1.25
CA VAL A 97 -7.95 10.20 2.43
C VAL A 97 -8.61 11.32 3.23
N GLY A 98 -7.87 12.40 3.53
CA GLY A 98 -8.44 13.58 4.22
C GLY A 98 -9.58 14.21 3.44
N PHE A 99 -9.36 14.47 2.14
CA PHE A 99 -10.35 15.05 1.23
C PHE A 99 -11.64 14.23 1.18
N ALA A 100 -11.53 12.93 0.91
CA ALA A 100 -12.69 12.05 0.83
C ALA A 100 -13.45 12.00 2.17
N GLY A 101 -12.73 11.98 3.30
CA GLY A 101 -13.33 12.06 4.64
C GLY A 101 -14.11 13.36 4.85
N ILE A 102 -13.54 14.51 4.46
CA ILE A 102 -14.22 15.82 4.54
C ILE A 102 -15.47 15.86 3.65
N VAL A 103 -15.39 15.35 2.41
CA VAL A 103 -16.56 15.25 1.53
C VAL A 103 -17.66 14.43 2.19
N ILE A 104 -17.34 13.25 2.77
CA ILE A 104 -18.30 12.43 3.51
C ILE A 104 -18.90 13.24 4.68
N GLY A 105 -18.07 13.90 5.47
CA GLY A 105 -18.51 14.69 6.63
C GLY A 105 -19.45 15.84 6.24
N ILE A 106 -19.10 16.62 5.22
CA ILE A 106 -19.95 17.72 4.71
C ILE A 106 -21.26 17.17 4.18
N CYS A 107 -21.23 16.20 3.28
CA CYS A 107 -22.43 15.61 2.68
C CYS A 107 -23.36 15.01 3.74
N ALA A 108 -22.81 14.22 4.67
CA ALA A 108 -23.60 13.56 5.68
C ALA A 108 -24.11 14.51 6.77
N THR A 109 -23.27 15.42 7.31
CA THR A 109 -23.62 16.20 8.49
C THR A 109 -24.20 17.56 8.14
N ILE A 110 -23.63 18.27 7.16
CA ILE A 110 -24.04 19.63 6.82
C ILE A 110 -25.20 19.63 5.84
N TRP A 111 -25.10 18.81 4.76
CA TRP A 111 -26.17 18.72 3.75
C TRP A 111 -27.27 17.70 4.11
N GLY A 112 -27.08 16.94 5.21
CA GLY A 112 -28.07 15.97 5.67
C GLY A 112 -28.29 14.75 4.79
N LEU A 113 -27.39 14.51 3.78
CA LEU A 113 -27.51 13.38 2.87
C LEU A 113 -27.33 12.03 3.59
N PRO A 114 -27.94 10.95 3.11
CA PRO A 114 -27.64 9.60 3.60
C PRO A 114 -26.14 9.29 3.54
N ILE A 115 -25.63 8.54 4.52
CA ILE A 115 -24.20 8.22 4.62
C ILE A 115 -23.73 7.42 3.39
N TRP A 116 -24.52 6.45 2.92
CA TRP A 116 -24.20 5.67 1.72
C TRP A 116 -23.98 6.57 0.49
N LEU A 117 -24.83 7.60 0.32
CA LEU A 117 -24.71 8.53 -0.80
C LEU A 117 -23.49 9.43 -0.63
N SER A 118 -23.21 9.88 0.59
CA SER A 118 -22.02 10.70 0.92
C SER A 118 -20.73 9.96 0.60
N ILE A 119 -20.66 8.66 0.92
CA ILE A 119 -19.53 7.78 0.59
C ILE A 119 -19.37 7.63 -0.93
N LEU A 120 -20.47 7.39 -1.66
CA LEU A 120 -20.42 7.28 -3.13
C LEU A 120 -19.95 8.58 -3.79
N ILE A 121 -20.42 9.74 -3.34
CA ILE A 121 -19.97 11.04 -3.84
C ILE A 121 -18.45 11.20 -3.61
N ALA A 122 -17.97 10.88 -2.43
CA ALA A 122 -16.55 10.95 -2.10
C ALA A 122 -15.71 10.00 -2.99
N MET A 123 -16.19 8.77 -3.24
CA MET A 123 -15.53 7.83 -4.15
C MET A 123 -15.46 8.36 -5.57
N VAL A 124 -16.56 8.90 -6.11
CA VAL A 124 -16.59 9.44 -7.48
C VAL A 124 -15.66 10.63 -7.62
N LEU A 125 -15.69 11.59 -6.67
CA LEU A 125 -14.79 12.75 -6.70
C LEU A 125 -13.31 12.33 -6.57
N SER A 126 -13.00 11.39 -5.70
CA SER A 126 -11.63 10.86 -5.57
C SER A 126 -11.17 10.17 -6.85
N MET A 127 -12.00 9.33 -7.46
CA MET A 127 -11.68 8.69 -8.75
C MET A 127 -11.45 9.74 -9.86
N ALA A 128 -12.24 10.81 -9.89
CA ALA A 128 -12.06 11.90 -10.85
C ALA A 128 -10.70 12.60 -10.66
N LEU A 129 -10.31 12.90 -9.39
CA LEU A 129 -9.01 13.49 -9.09
C LEU A 129 -7.86 12.52 -9.45
N GLY A 130 -8.00 11.22 -9.17
CA GLY A 130 -7.05 10.21 -9.61
C GLY A 130 -6.92 10.13 -11.14
N ALA A 131 -8.03 10.20 -11.85
CA ALA A 131 -8.03 10.24 -13.31
C ALA A 131 -7.32 11.50 -13.84
N ILE A 132 -7.52 12.65 -13.21
CA ILE A 132 -6.83 13.91 -13.54
C ILE A 132 -5.32 13.75 -13.34
N ASN A 133 -4.87 13.20 -12.22
CA ASN A 133 -3.45 12.92 -11.98
C ASN A 133 -2.86 12.04 -13.08
N GLY A 134 -3.51 10.91 -13.36
CA GLY A 134 -3.08 10.00 -14.40
C GLY A 134 -3.08 10.63 -15.79
N TYR A 135 -4.07 11.45 -16.11
CA TYR A 135 -4.15 12.18 -17.37
C TYR A 135 -3.02 13.20 -17.52
N ILE A 136 -2.73 13.99 -16.47
CA ILE A 136 -1.62 14.97 -16.48
C ILE A 136 -0.30 14.23 -16.71
N VAL A 137 0.00 13.17 -15.95
CA VAL A 137 1.23 12.39 -16.11
C VAL A 137 1.39 11.85 -17.53
N VAL A 138 0.32 11.27 -18.08
CA VAL A 138 0.36 10.68 -19.42
C VAL A 138 0.48 11.72 -20.51
N ARG A 139 -0.23 12.84 -20.38
CA ARG A 139 -0.31 13.87 -21.43
C ARG A 139 0.92 14.76 -21.47
N THR A 140 1.49 15.08 -20.31
CA THR A 140 2.64 15.99 -20.21
C THR A 140 3.97 15.26 -20.25
N GLY A 141 4.01 13.95 -19.89
CA GLY A 141 5.25 13.21 -19.71
C GLY A 141 6.06 13.63 -18.47
N LEU A 142 5.51 14.47 -17.61
CA LEU A 142 6.16 14.86 -16.36
C LEU A 142 6.30 13.64 -15.43
N PRO A 143 7.37 13.56 -14.61
CA PRO A 143 7.49 12.55 -13.59
C PRO A 143 6.29 12.58 -12.63
N SER A 144 5.69 11.41 -12.39
CA SER A 144 4.46 11.30 -11.58
C SER A 144 4.64 11.84 -10.17
N PHE A 145 5.81 11.69 -9.55
CA PHE A 145 6.05 12.21 -8.21
C PHE A 145 5.94 13.75 -8.15
N ILE A 146 6.33 14.47 -9.22
CA ILE A 146 6.18 15.94 -9.28
C ILE A 146 4.71 16.31 -9.39
N VAL A 147 3.98 15.65 -10.29
CA VAL A 147 2.55 15.89 -10.49
C VAL A 147 1.78 15.61 -9.21
N THR A 148 2.02 14.45 -8.58
CA THR A 148 1.28 14.04 -7.39
C THR A 148 1.71 14.76 -6.12
N LEU A 149 2.95 15.27 -6.04
CA LEU A 149 3.38 16.18 -4.98
C LEU A 149 2.66 17.53 -5.08
N ALA A 150 2.49 18.06 -6.29
CA ALA A 150 1.72 19.28 -6.49
C ALA A 150 0.24 19.07 -6.13
N THR A 151 -0.37 17.98 -6.60
CA THR A 151 -1.78 17.69 -6.31
C THR A 151 -2.01 17.28 -4.86
N LEU A 152 -1.04 16.71 -4.14
CA LEU A 152 -1.07 16.52 -2.69
C LEU A 152 -1.40 17.85 -2.00
N ASN A 153 -0.64 18.91 -2.31
CA ASN A 153 -0.85 20.23 -1.72
C ASN A 153 -2.17 20.87 -2.15
N ILE A 154 -2.54 20.72 -3.43
CA ILE A 154 -3.82 21.22 -3.95
C ILE A 154 -4.98 20.54 -3.22
N ILE A 155 -4.99 19.23 -3.11
CA ILE A 155 -6.06 18.46 -2.45
C ILE A 155 -6.12 18.78 -0.96
N ALA A 156 -4.98 18.88 -0.27
CA ALA A 156 -4.94 19.29 1.12
C ALA A 156 -5.49 20.71 1.32
N GLY A 157 -5.13 21.66 0.44
CA GLY A 157 -5.67 23.00 0.39
C GLY A 157 -7.18 23.03 0.11
N MET A 158 -7.65 22.26 -0.86
CA MET A 158 -9.08 22.09 -1.14
C MET A 158 -9.85 21.60 0.09
N SER A 159 -9.32 20.59 0.79
CA SER A 159 -9.93 20.08 2.02
C SER A 159 -10.08 21.16 3.08
N SER A 160 -9.03 21.97 3.26
CA SER A 160 -9.04 23.08 4.22
C SER A 160 -10.04 24.18 3.82
N VAL A 161 -10.05 24.60 2.57
CA VAL A 161 -10.97 25.63 2.07
C VAL A 161 -12.42 25.16 2.16
N LEU A 162 -12.71 23.94 1.69
CA LEU A 162 -14.06 23.37 1.78
C LEU A 162 -14.56 23.33 3.22
N THR A 163 -13.73 22.86 4.15
CA THR A 163 -14.12 22.72 5.55
C THR A 163 -14.33 24.09 6.20
N SER A 164 -13.37 25.01 6.02
CA SER A 164 -13.45 26.36 6.61
C SER A 164 -14.62 27.19 6.05
N SER A 165 -14.96 27.03 4.77
CA SER A 165 -16.08 27.73 4.15
C SER A 165 -17.45 27.30 4.69
N VAL A 166 -17.55 26.08 5.24
CA VAL A 166 -18.82 25.51 5.69
C VAL A 166 -18.94 25.47 7.22
N THR A 167 -17.84 25.23 7.94
CA THR A 167 -17.88 24.97 9.39
C THR A 167 -16.97 25.86 10.23
N ASN A 168 -16.04 26.60 9.62
CA ASN A 168 -14.96 27.34 10.29
C ASN A 168 -14.04 26.49 11.20
N ILE A 169 -14.11 25.16 11.09
CA ILE A 169 -13.29 24.21 11.85
C ILE A 169 -12.69 23.17 10.90
N THR A 170 -11.63 22.49 11.34
CA THR A 170 -10.90 21.48 10.55
C THR A 170 -11.42 20.05 10.73
N PHE A 171 -12.46 19.89 11.53
CA PHE A 171 -13.01 18.63 11.99
C PHE A 171 -14.53 18.66 11.88
N ILE A 172 -15.13 17.57 11.37
CA ILE A 172 -16.58 17.41 11.26
C ILE A 172 -16.97 16.15 12.01
N ALA A 173 -17.76 16.29 13.08
CA ALA A 173 -18.33 15.15 13.77
C ALA A 173 -19.49 14.56 12.95
N ILE A 174 -19.59 13.24 12.93
CA ILE A 174 -20.65 12.49 12.27
C ILE A 174 -21.45 11.76 13.35
N ASP A 175 -22.76 11.89 13.33
CA ASP A 175 -23.63 11.27 14.35
C ASP A 175 -23.57 9.72 14.29
N ARG A 176 -23.29 9.09 15.44
CA ARG A 176 -23.17 7.62 15.54
C ARG A 176 -24.51 6.90 15.27
N GLY A 177 -25.63 7.52 15.63
CA GLY A 177 -26.96 6.95 15.36
C GLY A 177 -27.22 6.88 13.85
N ARG A 178 -26.82 7.90 13.11
CA ARG A 178 -26.89 7.90 11.64
C ARG A 178 -25.95 6.87 11.02
N ILE A 179 -24.73 6.70 11.58
CA ILE A 179 -23.79 5.66 11.11
C ILE A 179 -24.40 4.27 11.26
N SER A 180 -24.97 3.97 12.43
CA SER A 180 -25.52 2.63 12.71
C SER A 180 -26.82 2.33 11.96
N SER A 181 -27.60 3.34 11.61
CA SER A 181 -28.85 3.19 10.86
C SER A 181 -28.69 3.10 9.34
N ASP A 182 -27.53 3.54 8.82
CA ASP A 182 -27.24 3.51 7.38
C ASP A 182 -26.49 2.22 7.00
N PRO A 183 -26.88 1.51 5.92
CA PRO A 183 -26.27 0.22 5.54
C PRO A 183 -24.77 0.29 5.31
N LEU A 184 -24.25 1.32 4.59
CA LEU A 184 -22.82 1.48 4.37
C LEU A 184 -22.12 2.05 5.62
N GLY A 185 -22.79 2.92 6.39
CA GLY A 185 -22.27 3.40 7.66
C GLY A 185 -22.04 2.24 8.63
N ALA A 186 -23.02 1.37 8.79
CA ALA A 186 -22.94 0.16 9.61
C ALA A 186 -21.83 -0.79 9.11
N PHE A 187 -21.73 -1.03 7.78
CA PHE A 187 -20.69 -1.87 7.20
C PHE A 187 -19.28 -1.35 7.48
N PHE A 188 -19.01 -0.06 7.22
CA PHE A 188 -17.69 0.49 7.42
C PHE A 188 -17.29 0.68 8.90
N SER A 189 -18.26 0.76 9.81
CA SER A 189 -18.01 0.78 11.27
C SER A 189 -18.02 -0.61 11.90
N ALA A 190 -18.32 -1.67 11.13
CA ALA A 190 -18.44 -3.04 11.65
C ALA A 190 -17.14 -3.57 12.23
N LYS A 191 -17.26 -4.33 13.29
CA LYS A 191 -16.16 -5.02 13.95
C LYS A 191 -16.63 -6.37 14.48
N LEU A 192 -15.73 -7.34 14.51
CA LEU A 192 -15.89 -8.62 15.19
C LEU A 192 -15.19 -8.52 16.54
N SER A 193 -15.93 -8.63 17.63
CA SER A 193 -15.39 -8.58 18.97
C SER A 193 -15.18 -9.99 19.51
N PHE A 194 -13.95 -10.26 19.96
CA PHE A 194 -13.55 -11.50 20.60
C PHE A 194 -13.20 -11.24 22.06
N VAL A 195 -13.53 -12.19 22.93
CA VAL A 195 -13.19 -12.12 24.36
C VAL A 195 -12.07 -13.10 24.66
N PHE A 196 -10.94 -12.62 25.14
CA PHE A 196 -9.78 -13.41 25.56
C PHE A 196 -9.44 -13.04 26.99
N ASP A 197 -9.49 -14.00 27.91
CA ASP A 197 -9.15 -13.81 29.34
C ASP A 197 -9.88 -12.60 29.98
N GLY A 198 -11.14 -12.37 29.60
CA GLY A 198 -11.96 -11.26 30.11
C GLY A 198 -11.71 -9.90 29.41
N ALA A 199 -10.75 -9.80 28.51
CA ALA A 199 -10.51 -8.60 27.70
C ALA A 199 -11.15 -8.74 26.31
N THR A 200 -11.81 -7.65 25.85
CA THR A 200 -12.39 -7.59 24.49
C THR A 200 -11.37 -7.08 23.49
N SER A 201 -11.20 -7.79 22.39
CA SER A 201 -10.37 -7.38 21.24
C SER A 201 -11.22 -7.30 19.98
N ASP A 202 -11.09 -6.21 19.26
CA ASP A 202 -11.88 -5.90 18.08
C ASP A 202 -11.08 -6.15 16.79
N LEU A 203 -11.66 -6.90 15.87
CA LEU A 203 -11.19 -7.02 14.50
C LEU A 203 -12.12 -6.21 13.58
N PHE A 204 -11.63 -5.07 13.09
CA PHE A 204 -12.41 -4.18 12.25
C PHE A 204 -12.56 -4.71 10.81
N VAL A 205 -13.62 -4.28 10.13
CA VAL A 205 -13.90 -4.60 8.72
C VAL A 205 -12.73 -4.23 7.79
N SER A 206 -11.89 -3.25 8.17
CA SER A 206 -10.69 -2.87 7.42
C SER A 206 -9.75 -4.04 7.12
N VAL A 207 -9.66 -5.02 8.00
CA VAL A 207 -8.82 -6.21 7.79
C VAL A 207 -9.37 -7.04 6.62
N PHE A 208 -10.68 -7.24 6.56
CA PHE A 208 -11.32 -7.98 5.47
C PHE A 208 -11.26 -7.21 4.16
N LEU A 209 -11.44 -5.88 4.20
CA LEU A 209 -11.27 -5.01 3.03
C LEU A 209 -9.83 -5.05 2.50
N TRP A 210 -8.84 -4.94 3.37
CA TRP A 210 -7.44 -5.06 3.00
C TRP A 210 -7.12 -6.41 2.36
N LEU A 211 -7.53 -7.50 2.97
CA LEU A 211 -7.31 -8.86 2.44
C LEU A 211 -8.01 -9.05 1.08
N ALA A 212 -9.24 -8.54 0.93
CA ALA A 212 -9.96 -8.58 -0.33
C ALA A 212 -9.24 -7.78 -1.42
N ILE A 213 -8.82 -6.55 -1.13
CA ILE A 213 -8.07 -5.69 -2.07
C ILE A 213 -6.73 -6.34 -2.43
N ALA A 214 -6.02 -6.91 -1.45
CA ALA A 214 -4.77 -7.63 -1.69
C ALA A 214 -4.99 -8.88 -2.55
N ALA A 215 -6.05 -9.66 -2.31
CA ALA A 215 -6.40 -10.82 -3.12
C ALA A 215 -6.74 -10.43 -4.57
N ILE A 216 -7.56 -9.39 -4.75
CA ILE A 216 -7.90 -8.84 -6.07
C ILE A 216 -6.63 -8.35 -6.77
N GLY A 217 -5.81 -7.56 -6.10
CA GLY A 217 -4.55 -7.05 -6.65
C GLY A 217 -3.58 -8.17 -7.05
N ALA A 218 -3.45 -9.20 -6.21
CA ALA A 218 -2.62 -10.37 -6.51
C ALA A 218 -3.17 -11.18 -7.70
N TYR A 219 -4.49 -11.35 -7.79
CA TYR A 219 -5.13 -11.98 -8.93
C TYR A 219 -4.94 -11.17 -10.22
N VAL A 220 -5.17 -9.85 -10.17
CA VAL A 220 -4.95 -8.96 -11.32
C VAL A 220 -3.51 -9.03 -11.80
N LEU A 221 -2.54 -8.93 -10.87
CA LEU A 221 -1.13 -8.93 -11.22
C LEU A 221 -0.66 -10.29 -11.74
N GLY A 222 -1.11 -11.40 -11.13
CA GLY A 222 -0.58 -12.74 -11.40
C GLY A 222 -1.35 -13.56 -12.43
N ARG A 223 -2.62 -13.21 -12.73
CA ARG A 223 -3.53 -14.09 -13.49
C ARG A 223 -4.25 -13.39 -14.65
N THR A 224 -4.05 -12.08 -14.84
CA THR A 224 -4.75 -11.34 -15.90
C THR A 224 -3.77 -10.68 -16.88
N LYS A 225 -4.29 -10.31 -18.06
CA LYS A 225 -3.55 -9.52 -19.05
C LYS A 225 -3.10 -8.16 -18.49
N TRP A 226 -3.86 -7.60 -17.54
CA TRP A 226 -3.51 -6.35 -16.88
C TRP A 226 -2.19 -6.45 -16.10
N GLY A 227 -1.93 -7.58 -15.44
CA GLY A 227 -0.67 -7.80 -14.73
C GLY A 227 0.55 -7.78 -15.65
N ASN A 228 0.43 -8.42 -16.82
CA ASN A 228 1.46 -8.38 -17.84
C ASN A 228 1.68 -6.96 -18.37
N TRP A 229 0.58 -6.21 -18.57
CA TRP A 229 0.65 -4.81 -19.02
C TRP A 229 1.29 -3.92 -17.95
N ILE A 230 0.90 -4.06 -16.68
CA ILE A 230 1.47 -3.31 -15.54
C ILE A 230 2.98 -3.52 -15.47
N SER A 231 3.44 -4.78 -15.49
CA SER A 231 4.86 -5.11 -15.45
C SER A 231 5.61 -4.64 -16.69
N GLY A 232 5.00 -4.79 -17.87
CA GLY A 232 5.59 -4.35 -19.14
C GLY A 232 5.73 -2.82 -19.21
N VAL A 233 4.69 -2.08 -18.78
CA VAL A 233 4.72 -0.60 -18.73
C VAL A 233 5.80 -0.11 -17.78
N GLY A 234 5.96 -0.75 -16.62
CA GLY A 234 6.98 -0.36 -15.66
C GLY A 234 8.41 -0.73 -16.09
N GLY A 235 8.56 -1.83 -16.86
CA GLY A 235 9.88 -2.23 -17.38
C GLY A 235 10.37 -1.32 -18.51
N SER A 236 9.52 -1.06 -19.50
CA SER A 236 9.78 -0.13 -20.60
C SER A 236 8.47 0.31 -21.24
N PRO A 237 7.98 1.54 -20.96
CA PRO A 237 6.76 2.04 -21.58
C PRO A 237 6.81 2.09 -23.11
N ALA A 238 8.00 2.35 -23.69
CA ALA A 238 8.20 2.40 -25.14
C ALA A 238 8.06 0.99 -25.77
N ALA A 239 8.74 -0.01 -25.20
CA ALA A 239 8.63 -1.39 -25.66
C ALA A 239 7.21 -1.94 -25.50
N ALA A 240 6.56 -1.67 -24.37
CA ALA A 240 5.17 -2.08 -24.11
C ALA A 240 4.21 -1.48 -25.16
N ARG A 241 4.39 -0.21 -25.51
CA ARG A 241 3.58 0.46 -26.56
C ARG A 241 3.77 -0.21 -27.92
N ASN A 242 5.00 -0.55 -28.29
CA ASN A 242 5.30 -1.23 -29.57
C ASN A 242 4.66 -2.64 -29.64
N LEU A 243 4.42 -3.27 -28.49
CA LEU A 243 3.71 -4.54 -28.36
C LEU A 243 2.17 -4.37 -28.27
N GLY A 244 1.64 -3.17 -28.51
CA GLY A 244 0.20 -2.88 -28.49
C GLY A 244 -0.41 -2.71 -27.12
N VAL A 245 0.40 -2.57 -26.03
CA VAL A 245 -0.13 -2.29 -24.69
C VAL A 245 -0.67 -0.86 -24.62
N PRO A 246 -1.90 -0.64 -24.13
CA PRO A 246 -2.48 0.67 -23.99
C PRO A 246 -1.92 1.42 -22.77
N VAL A 247 -0.66 1.84 -22.83
CA VAL A 247 0.12 2.42 -21.71
C VAL A 247 -0.64 3.52 -20.98
N ALA A 248 -1.27 4.45 -21.73
CA ALA A 248 -2.03 5.56 -21.14
C ALA A 248 -3.20 5.06 -20.28
N ARG A 249 -3.97 4.09 -20.78
CA ARG A 249 -5.11 3.53 -20.05
C ARG A 249 -4.67 2.79 -18.79
N VAL A 250 -3.56 2.05 -18.86
CA VAL A 250 -2.99 1.32 -17.71
C VAL A 250 -2.61 2.30 -16.61
N LYS A 251 -1.86 3.35 -16.92
CA LYS A 251 -1.44 4.36 -15.94
C LYS A 251 -2.64 5.07 -15.31
N ILE A 252 -3.57 5.60 -16.13
CA ILE A 252 -4.75 6.30 -15.61
C ILE A 252 -5.60 5.39 -14.72
N ALA A 253 -5.84 4.14 -15.13
CA ALA A 253 -6.61 3.20 -14.33
C ALA A 253 -5.96 2.91 -12.96
N LEU A 254 -4.63 2.87 -12.89
CA LEU A 254 -3.91 2.67 -11.63
C LEU A 254 -3.99 3.90 -10.72
N PHE A 255 -3.91 5.13 -11.25
CA PHE A 255 -4.16 6.35 -10.46
C PHE A 255 -5.61 6.42 -9.95
N VAL A 256 -6.58 5.99 -10.75
CA VAL A 256 -7.98 5.87 -10.30
C VAL A 256 -8.11 4.83 -9.20
N ALA A 257 -7.40 3.70 -9.29
CA ALA A 257 -7.42 2.66 -8.27
C ALA A 257 -6.79 3.13 -6.94
N THR A 258 -5.68 3.91 -6.97
CA THR A 258 -5.09 4.50 -5.75
C THR A 258 -6.07 5.48 -5.10
N ALA A 259 -6.68 6.36 -5.87
CA ALA A 259 -7.64 7.33 -5.37
C ALA A 259 -8.93 6.67 -4.81
N LEU A 260 -9.44 5.63 -5.47
CA LEU A 260 -10.58 4.86 -4.97
C LEU A 260 -10.25 4.19 -3.63
N SER A 261 -9.06 3.58 -3.51
CA SER A 261 -8.66 2.94 -2.26
C SER A 261 -8.48 3.95 -1.12
N ALA A 262 -8.04 5.18 -1.42
CA ALA A 262 -8.00 6.27 -0.45
C ALA A 262 -9.40 6.65 0.03
N ALA A 263 -10.39 6.72 -0.87
CA ALA A 263 -11.79 6.99 -0.50
C ALA A 263 -12.41 5.85 0.32
N ILE A 264 -12.10 4.60 0.01
CA ILE A 264 -12.52 3.43 0.81
C ILE A 264 -11.94 3.51 2.22
N LEU A 265 -10.65 3.83 2.34
CA LEU A 265 -10.00 4.02 3.65
C LEU A 265 -10.62 5.22 4.39
N ALA A 266 -10.90 6.32 3.71
CA ALA A 266 -11.56 7.49 4.31
C ALA A 266 -12.95 7.15 4.85
N ALA A 267 -13.75 6.37 4.12
CA ALA A 267 -15.06 5.89 4.58
C ALA A 267 -14.90 5.06 5.87
N PHE A 268 -13.97 4.10 5.88
CA PHE A 268 -13.69 3.31 7.07
C PHE A 268 -13.30 4.19 8.27
N LEU A 269 -12.31 5.06 8.10
CA LEU A 269 -11.82 5.91 9.20
C LEU A 269 -12.89 6.90 9.68
N SER A 270 -13.69 7.47 8.78
CA SER A 270 -14.74 8.40 9.13
C SER A 270 -15.88 7.73 9.91
N MET A 271 -16.23 6.50 9.56
CA MET A 271 -17.27 5.74 10.28
C MET A 271 -16.74 5.19 11.61
N GLN A 272 -15.53 4.69 11.65
CA GLN A 272 -14.89 4.17 12.87
C GLN A 272 -14.75 5.25 13.95
N PHE A 273 -14.21 6.43 13.55
CA PHE A 273 -13.99 7.53 14.48
C PHE A 273 -15.20 8.47 14.63
N ALA A 274 -16.29 8.22 13.89
CA ALA A 274 -17.47 9.08 13.80
C ALA A 274 -17.09 10.56 13.51
N SER A 275 -16.13 10.77 12.62
CA SER A 275 -15.58 12.09 12.32
C SER A 275 -14.78 12.14 11.05
N ALA A 276 -14.73 13.30 10.42
CA ALA A 276 -13.81 13.64 9.33
C ALA A 276 -12.81 14.70 9.83
N ASP A 277 -11.55 14.61 9.38
CA ASP A 277 -10.46 15.52 9.72
C ASP A 277 -9.59 15.75 8.49
N ILE A 278 -9.22 17.00 8.20
CA ILE A 278 -8.42 17.39 7.04
C ILE A 278 -7.01 16.77 7.05
N LYS A 279 -6.46 16.51 8.23
CA LYS A 279 -5.11 15.93 8.39
C LYS A 279 -5.10 14.40 8.38
N ARG A 280 -6.28 13.76 8.35
CA ARG A 280 -6.37 12.30 8.35
C ARG A 280 -5.82 11.75 7.05
N GLY A 281 -4.87 10.84 7.15
CA GLY A 281 -4.14 10.30 6.00
C GLY A 281 -2.79 10.97 5.72
N GLY A 282 -2.45 12.07 6.38
CA GLY A 282 -1.14 12.70 6.22
C GLY A 282 0.01 11.74 6.55
N GLY A 283 0.97 11.56 5.62
CA GLY A 283 2.07 10.61 5.74
C GLY A 283 1.75 9.18 5.28
N TYR A 284 0.48 8.86 4.98
CA TYR A 284 0.09 7.53 4.51
C TYR A 284 0.66 7.21 3.12
N GLU A 285 0.91 8.22 2.29
CA GLU A 285 1.60 8.07 1.00
C GLU A 285 2.98 7.45 1.16
N LEU A 286 3.80 7.97 2.06
CA LEU A 286 5.14 7.44 2.34
C LEU A 286 5.08 6.07 3.02
N THR A 287 4.12 5.88 3.93
CA THR A 287 3.91 4.60 4.61
C THR A 287 3.50 3.51 3.61
N ALA A 288 2.58 3.80 2.67
CA ALA A 288 2.14 2.86 1.64
C ALA A 288 3.28 2.50 0.68
N ILE A 289 4.08 3.48 0.24
CA ILE A 289 5.29 3.26 -0.56
C ILE A 289 6.28 2.37 0.21
N THR A 290 6.49 2.65 1.50
CA THR A 290 7.38 1.84 2.35
C THR A 290 6.91 0.39 2.44
N MET A 291 5.60 0.16 2.63
CA MET A 291 5.00 -1.19 2.63
C MET A 291 5.27 -1.92 1.30
N ALA A 292 5.11 -1.22 0.16
CA ALA A 292 5.36 -1.79 -1.16
C ALA A 292 6.84 -2.12 -1.37
N VAL A 293 7.75 -1.24 -0.93
CA VAL A 293 9.20 -1.44 -1.05
C VAL A 293 9.70 -2.57 -0.14
N ILE A 294 9.25 -2.64 1.12
CA ILE A 294 9.50 -3.79 2.01
C ILE A 294 8.98 -5.05 1.34
N GLY A 295 7.84 -4.97 0.68
CA GLY A 295 7.21 -6.04 -0.10
C GLY A 295 7.98 -6.47 -1.36
N GLY A 296 9.10 -5.82 -1.68
CA GLY A 296 9.94 -6.14 -2.83
C GLY A 296 9.56 -5.46 -4.13
N CYS A 297 8.70 -4.42 -4.10
CA CYS A 297 8.45 -3.57 -5.26
C CYS A 297 9.68 -2.70 -5.53
N LEU A 298 10.08 -2.61 -6.80
CA LEU A 298 11.19 -1.74 -7.20
C LEU A 298 10.71 -0.31 -7.42
N LEU A 299 11.49 0.65 -6.94
CA LEU A 299 11.26 2.08 -7.20
C LEU A 299 11.39 2.42 -8.70
N THR A 300 12.13 1.62 -9.46
CA THR A 300 12.29 1.79 -10.92
C THR A 300 11.14 1.18 -11.74
N GLY A 301 10.19 0.51 -11.10
CA GLY A 301 9.10 -0.21 -11.78
C GLY A 301 9.49 -1.57 -12.38
N GLY A 302 8.55 -2.19 -13.05
CA GLY A 302 8.71 -3.47 -13.79
C GLY A 302 8.70 -4.72 -12.93
N TYR A 303 8.82 -4.61 -11.61
CA TYR A 303 8.91 -5.75 -10.70
C TYR A 303 8.34 -5.46 -9.33
N GLY A 304 7.58 -6.40 -8.78
CA GLY A 304 7.01 -6.31 -7.44
C GLY A 304 6.03 -7.44 -7.14
N SER A 305 5.46 -7.43 -5.93
CA SER A 305 4.54 -8.45 -5.46
C SER A 305 3.52 -7.88 -4.50
N VAL A 306 2.25 -8.08 -4.80
CA VAL A 306 1.14 -7.69 -3.89
C VAL A 306 1.20 -8.49 -2.59
N ALA A 307 1.50 -9.79 -2.65
CA ALA A 307 1.68 -10.60 -1.45
C ALA A 307 2.86 -10.11 -0.60
N GLY A 308 3.96 -9.68 -1.25
CA GLY A 308 5.07 -9.03 -0.57
C GLY A 308 4.64 -7.72 0.09
N THR A 309 3.86 -6.88 -0.60
CA THR A 309 3.32 -5.63 -0.04
C THR A 309 2.44 -5.87 1.18
N ALA A 310 1.61 -6.92 1.16
CA ALA A 310 0.83 -7.31 2.33
C ALA A 310 1.71 -7.71 3.53
N LEU A 311 2.82 -8.41 3.29
CA LEU A 311 3.82 -8.70 4.32
C LEU A 311 4.51 -7.40 4.80
N GLY A 312 4.82 -6.47 3.89
CA GLY A 312 5.34 -5.15 4.25
C GLY A 312 4.37 -4.34 5.13
N ALA A 313 3.07 -4.42 4.84
CA ALA A 313 2.03 -3.82 5.68
C ALA A 313 2.02 -4.45 7.08
N LEU A 314 2.13 -5.77 7.16
CA LEU A 314 2.20 -6.48 8.43
C LEU A 314 3.45 -6.08 9.24
N ALA A 315 4.61 -5.96 8.60
CA ALA A 315 5.84 -5.51 9.27
C ALA A 315 5.69 -4.11 9.88
N LEU A 316 5.10 -3.16 9.14
CA LEU A 316 4.87 -1.80 9.66
C LEU A 316 3.76 -1.74 10.72
N GLY A 317 2.73 -2.56 10.60
CA GLY A 317 1.71 -2.72 11.65
C GLY A 317 2.31 -3.24 12.96
N MET A 318 3.18 -4.25 12.87
CA MET A 318 3.95 -4.77 14.01
C MET A 318 4.86 -3.70 14.61
N ALA A 319 5.58 -2.92 13.78
CA ALA A 319 6.45 -1.87 14.27
C ALA A 319 5.65 -0.78 14.99
N GLY A 320 4.54 -0.32 14.42
CA GLY A 320 3.69 0.69 15.04
C GLY A 320 3.13 0.27 16.39
N GLN A 321 2.54 -0.92 16.47
CA GLN A 321 2.00 -1.45 17.73
C GLN A 321 3.09 -1.91 18.70
N GLY A 322 4.19 -2.46 18.18
CA GLY A 322 5.32 -2.89 18.98
C GLY A 322 5.96 -1.76 19.77
N ILE A 323 6.07 -0.56 19.17
CA ILE A 323 6.52 0.66 19.85
C ILE A 323 5.60 1.00 21.02
N VAL A 324 4.28 0.94 20.82
CA VAL A 324 3.29 1.21 21.87
C VAL A 324 3.38 0.16 23.00
N PHE A 325 3.41 -1.12 22.65
CA PHE A 325 3.49 -2.19 23.67
C PHE A 325 4.82 -2.21 24.41
N ALA A 326 5.92 -1.79 23.76
CA ALA A 326 7.21 -1.60 24.43
C ALA A 326 7.28 -0.32 25.27
N SER A 327 6.18 0.45 25.38
CA SER A 327 6.14 1.74 26.09
C SER A 327 7.23 2.73 25.63
N ILE A 328 7.49 2.74 24.33
CA ILE A 328 8.42 3.65 23.67
C ILE A 328 7.60 4.85 23.13
N ASN A 329 8.21 6.05 23.12
CA ASN A 329 7.56 7.23 22.54
C ASN A 329 7.15 6.98 21.09
N ALA A 330 5.92 7.35 20.71
CA ALA A 330 5.37 7.16 19.38
C ALA A 330 6.19 7.82 18.26
N ASP A 331 6.97 8.87 18.54
CA ASP A 331 7.84 9.54 17.58
C ASP A 331 8.91 8.59 16.98
N TRP A 332 9.29 7.55 17.73
CA TRP A 332 10.18 6.50 17.24
C TRP A 332 9.62 5.73 16.04
N TYR A 333 8.30 5.83 15.80
CA TYR A 333 7.70 5.21 14.62
C TYR A 333 8.29 5.74 13.31
N PHE A 334 8.55 7.05 13.23
CA PHE A 334 9.15 7.63 12.02
C PHE A 334 10.60 7.16 11.82
N ILE A 335 11.35 6.98 12.91
CA ILE A 335 12.70 6.42 12.86
C ILE A 335 12.65 4.96 12.40
N ALA A 336 11.73 4.16 12.95
CA ALA A 336 11.54 2.78 12.55
C ALA A 336 11.11 2.67 11.09
N LEU A 337 10.17 3.51 10.61
CA LEU A 337 9.71 3.55 9.23
C LEU A 337 10.86 3.86 8.26
N GLY A 338 11.65 4.90 8.54
CA GLY A 338 12.79 5.26 7.70
C GLY A 338 13.88 4.18 7.69
N THR A 339 14.17 3.59 8.86
CA THR A 339 15.18 2.51 9.00
C THR A 339 14.73 1.25 8.27
N LEU A 340 13.46 0.85 8.40
CA LEU A 340 12.89 -0.29 7.69
C LEU A 340 12.88 -0.09 6.18
N LEU A 341 12.51 1.12 5.71
CA LEU A 341 12.56 1.46 4.29
C LEU A 341 13.97 1.33 3.73
N LEU A 342 14.95 1.96 4.38
CA LEU A 342 16.35 1.93 3.93
C LEU A 342 16.91 0.51 3.93
N SER A 343 16.66 -0.23 5.01
CA SER A 343 17.09 -1.63 5.16
C SER A 343 16.46 -2.52 4.08
N ALA A 344 15.18 -2.33 3.78
CA ALA A 344 14.47 -3.07 2.73
C ALA A 344 15.05 -2.78 1.34
N VAL A 345 15.32 -1.51 1.02
CA VAL A 345 15.94 -1.13 -0.26
C VAL A 345 17.31 -1.77 -0.42
N ILE A 346 18.15 -1.69 0.62
CA ILE A 346 19.50 -2.28 0.60
C ILE A 346 19.41 -3.79 0.44
N LEU A 347 18.58 -4.46 1.24
CA LEU A 347 18.41 -5.91 1.22
C LEU A 347 17.86 -6.40 -0.13
N ASN A 348 16.81 -5.76 -0.65
CA ASN A 348 16.23 -6.10 -1.95
C ASN A 348 17.25 -5.92 -3.09
N ASN A 349 18.04 -4.84 -3.06
CA ASN A 349 19.07 -4.60 -4.07
C ASN A 349 20.21 -5.63 -3.96
N TRP A 350 20.64 -5.99 -2.73
CA TRP A 350 21.63 -7.03 -2.50
C TRP A 350 21.16 -8.41 -2.97
N ILE A 351 19.94 -8.82 -2.60
CA ILE A 351 19.33 -10.09 -3.05
C ILE A 351 19.27 -10.13 -4.58
N ARG A 352 18.81 -9.05 -5.21
CA ARG A 352 18.72 -8.97 -6.67
C ARG A 352 20.09 -9.11 -7.32
N ARG A 353 21.12 -8.41 -6.85
CA ARG A 353 22.49 -8.51 -7.40
C ARG A 353 23.05 -9.91 -7.25
N ARG A 354 22.81 -10.57 -6.11
CA ARG A 354 23.35 -11.90 -5.82
C ARG A 354 22.67 -13.01 -6.62
N PHE A 355 21.36 -12.87 -6.90
CA PHE A 355 20.54 -13.89 -7.55
C PHE A 355 20.07 -13.53 -8.97
N ALA A 356 20.39 -12.34 -9.51
CA ALA A 356 20.03 -11.91 -10.87
C ALA A 356 20.67 -12.78 -11.95
N GLY A 357 21.82 -13.39 -11.70
CA GLY A 357 22.49 -14.32 -12.60
C GLY A 357 21.90 -15.74 -12.64
N LEU A 358 20.83 -16.00 -11.88
CA LEU A 358 20.17 -17.32 -11.78
C LEU A 358 18.83 -17.39 -12.51
N ARG A 359 18.49 -16.36 -13.31
CA ARG A 359 17.27 -16.30 -14.14
C ARG A 359 17.58 -16.53 -15.60
#